data_f39559c257ae46a2bbfd2e7fad8c1700
#
_entry.id   f39559c257ae46a2bbfd2e7fad8c1700
#
_cell.length_a   1.000
_cell.length_b   1.000
_cell.length_c   1.000
_cell.angle_alpha   90.00
_cell.angle_beta   90.00
_cell.angle_gamma   90.00
#
_symmetry.space_group_name_H-M   'P 1'
#
loop_
_entity.id
_entity.type
_entity.pdbx_description
1 polymer ?
#
loop_
_entity_poly.entity_id
_entity_poly.type
_entity_poly.pdbx_seq_one_letter_code
_entity_poly.pdbx_strand_id
1 'polypeptide(L)'
;MKRHLPYELPPDLDPEERKNTGAFYTPPEIVDLMVEQLLHDRILPLRICDAACGGGAFLEGVLRYVKKHAPNSYKECCAALWGIDINPNALVLARKNLPDIPETNFICADTLELPAAPEKPFDIIIGNPPYLCGGLKNNAAFPRERQQLLKKRFPESFEYKMNLFALFMEQSTRMADEFSLIVPDSFLCGRYFSRLRRYIAENFSVERLFILEKPRFDAAPGNAVIIHVSSRRKENRKTLCAVLPPGKIPREKIAFYPNDQRRFTREERCRYQLFFSETEERIINKLRRTPHTVKDHFNFASGIISREGKNAIVTKEERANCVPGIIYGREIRPFEICREGFFIDLAPEKIKSGLKHERFTGPKLFLRQTGSRLIAAVSREKLYALNNCHVATPAGKFPLETLAALLNSSVLNFYYTFISGENNKNFAQIDIDLLNQLPLKRTPEFDRFAANCTDLEELDIHCARLFGLTPEELDWIKKSPVR
;
A
#
# COMPACT_ATOMS: atom_id res chain seq x y z
N MET A 1 -33.52 7.76 -0.77
CA MET A 1 -33.78 8.19 0.60
C MET A 1 -32.49 8.84 1.13
N LYS A 2 -32.40 10.17 1.14
CA LYS A 2 -31.30 10.90 1.79
C LYS A 2 -31.46 10.64 3.31
N ARG A 3 -30.52 9.88 3.90
CA ARG A 3 -30.45 9.74 5.35
C ARG A 3 -30.11 11.13 5.90
N HIS A 4 -30.96 11.71 6.75
CA HIS A 4 -30.59 12.85 7.54
C HIS A 4 -29.39 12.45 8.41
N LEU A 5 -28.22 12.97 8.07
CA LEU A 5 -27.06 12.91 8.94
C LEU A 5 -27.28 13.89 10.10
N PRO A 6 -26.89 13.53 11.33
CA PRO A 6 -27.16 14.35 12.52
C PRO A 6 -26.34 15.65 12.57
N TYR A 7 -25.48 15.92 11.58
CA TYR A 7 -24.66 17.13 11.48
C TYR A 7 -24.57 17.60 10.02
N GLU A 8 -24.36 18.89 9.84
CA GLU A 8 -24.18 19.48 8.52
C GLU A 8 -22.81 19.04 7.94
N LEU A 9 -22.87 18.45 6.78
CA LEU A 9 -21.67 18.25 5.97
C LEU A 9 -21.12 19.59 5.49
N PRO A 10 -19.80 19.75 5.34
CA PRO A 10 -19.26 20.84 4.56
C PRO A 10 -19.98 20.89 3.20
N PRO A 11 -20.28 22.09 2.67
CA PRO A 11 -20.80 22.20 1.32
C PRO A 11 -19.90 21.39 0.41
N ASP A 12 -20.49 20.65 -0.53
CA ASP A 12 -19.74 19.80 -1.45
C ASP A 12 -18.61 20.62 -2.04
N LEU A 13 -17.36 20.37 -1.54
CA LEU A 13 -16.19 20.94 -2.14
C LEU A 13 -16.18 20.50 -3.60
N ASP A 14 -15.97 21.43 -4.52
CA ASP A 14 -15.76 21.12 -5.92
C ASP A 14 -14.76 19.94 -6.04
N PRO A 15 -14.98 18.96 -6.92
CA PRO A 15 -14.06 17.84 -7.13
C PRO A 15 -12.60 18.27 -7.30
N GLU A 16 -12.37 19.44 -7.86
CA GLU A 16 -11.05 20.05 -8.03
C GLU A 16 -10.46 20.56 -6.68
N GLU A 17 -11.28 21.14 -5.85
CA GLU A 17 -10.92 21.62 -4.52
C GLU A 17 -10.66 20.46 -3.55
N ARG A 18 -11.44 19.38 -3.61
CA ARG A 18 -11.17 18.12 -2.90
C ARG A 18 -9.84 17.51 -3.31
N LYS A 19 -9.53 17.53 -4.61
CA LYS A 19 -8.27 17.01 -5.15
C LYS A 19 -7.08 17.86 -4.71
N ASN A 20 -7.27 19.16 -4.56
CA ASN A 20 -6.24 20.12 -4.16
C ASN A 20 -5.99 20.14 -2.64
N THR A 21 -6.99 19.87 -1.83
CA THR A 21 -6.89 19.84 -0.37
C THR A 21 -6.63 18.44 0.21
N GLY A 22 -6.97 17.39 -0.54
CA GLY A 22 -6.89 16.00 -0.07
C GLY A 22 -7.88 15.68 1.06
N ALA A 23 -8.92 16.51 1.24
CA ALA A 23 -9.91 16.36 2.29
C ALA A 23 -11.00 15.36 1.86
N PHE A 24 -11.18 14.28 2.63
CA PHE A 24 -12.18 13.26 2.41
C PHE A 24 -13.07 13.10 3.64
N TYR A 25 -14.38 13.09 3.41
CA TYR A 25 -15.33 12.82 4.46
C TYR A 25 -15.26 11.36 4.92
N THR A 26 -15.22 11.16 6.24
CA THR A 26 -15.19 9.81 6.83
C THR A 26 -16.58 9.33 7.20
N PRO A 27 -17.07 8.18 6.68
CA PRO A 27 -18.38 7.63 7.03
C PRO A 27 -18.55 7.42 8.54
N PRO A 28 -19.74 7.71 9.11
CA PRO A 28 -19.98 7.59 10.55
C PRO A 28 -19.68 6.21 11.12
N GLU A 29 -19.94 5.15 10.39
CA GLU A 29 -19.64 3.77 10.81
C GLU A 29 -18.16 3.49 11.00
N ILE A 30 -17.29 4.16 10.23
CA ILE A 30 -15.83 4.08 10.38
C ILE A 30 -15.40 4.88 11.61
N VAL A 31 -15.93 6.10 11.76
CA VAL A 31 -15.67 6.95 12.94
C VAL A 31 -16.04 6.20 14.21
N ASP A 32 -17.26 5.66 14.26
CA ASP A 32 -17.76 4.94 15.44
C ASP A 32 -16.92 3.70 15.75
N LEU A 33 -16.48 2.95 14.72
CA LEU A 33 -15.56 1.82 14.91
C LEU A 33 -14.25 2.27 15.54
N MET A 34 -13.63 3.32 15.00
CA MET A 34 -12.35 3.81 15.51
C MET A 34 -12.45 4.30 16.94
N VAL A 35 -13.50 5.04 17.24
CA VAL A 35 -13.78 5.55 18.60
C VAL A 35 -14.01 4.40 19.57
N GLU A 36 -14.84 3.42 19.22
CA GLU A 36 -15.09 2.25 20.06
C GLU A 36 -13.83 1.45 20.33
N GLN A 37 -12.99 1.21 19.31
CA GLN A 37 -11.72 0.50 19.46
C GLN A 37 -10.69 1.25 20.33
N LEU A 38 -10.77 2.57 20.38
CA LEU A 38 -9.90 3.41 21.21
C LEU A 38 -10.39 3.55 22.65
N LEU A 39 -11.69 3.71 22.85
CA LEU A 39 -12.26 4.11 24.14
C LEU A 39 -12.86 2.95 24.96
N HIS A 40 -13.02 1.77 24.35
CA HIS A 40 -13.51 0.59 25.06
C HIS A 40 -12.63 0.29 26.28
N ASP A 41 -13.26 0.14 27.45
CA ASP A 41 -12.59 -0.11 28.76
C ASP A 41 -11.61 0.98 29.23
N ARG A 42 -11.71 2.20 28.68
CA ARG A 42 -10.89 3.34 29.14
C ARG A 42 -11.61 4.15 30.22
N ILE A 43 -10.79 4.68 31.12
CA ILE A 43 -11.24 5.67 32.10
C ILE A 43 -11.26 7.04 31.41
N LEU A 44 -12.42 7.70 31.44
CA LEU A 44 -12.62 9.02 30.87
C LEU A 44 -12.67 10.10 31.97
N PRO A 45 -12.30 11.36 31.71
CA PRO A 45 -11.95 11.92 30.39
C PRO A 45 -10.51 11.64 29.97
N LEU A 46 -10.28 11.67 28.63
CA LEU A 46 -8.97 11.69 27.98
C LEU A 46 -8.87 12.95 27.10
N ARG A 47 -7.68 13.53 27.00
CA ARG A 47 -7.40 14.64 26.10
C ARG A 47 -7.25 14.09 24.68
N ILE A 48 -8.30 14.24 23.87
CA ILE A 48 -8.37 13.70 22.52
C ILE A 48 -8.35 14.84 21.51
N CYS A 49 -7.50 14.74 20.51
CA CYS A 49 -7.37 15.72 19.43
C CYS A 49 -7.61 15.09 18.07
N ASP A 50 -8.42 15.77 17.23
CA ASP A 50 -8.40 15.56 15.78
C ASP A 50 -7.52 16.65 15.16
N ALA A 51 -6.39 16.23 14.61
CA ALA A 51 -5.33 17.12 14.11
C ALA A 51 -5.56 17.66 12.67
N ALA A 52 -6.67 17.26 12.03
CA ALA A 52 -7.19 17.77 10.77
C ALA A 52 -8.72 17.62 10.77
N CYS A 53 -9.36 18.33 11.73
CA CYS A 53 -10.71 17.99 12.19
C CYS A 53 -11.83 18.28 11.18
N GLY A 54 -11.60 19.09 10.17
CA GLY A 54 -12.64 19.47 9.22
C GLY A 54 -13.89 19.99 9.94
N GLY A 55 -15.05 19.42 9.64
CA GLY A 55 -16.32 19.71 10.30
C GLY A 55 -16.54 19.01 11.65
N GLY A 56 -15.55 18.32 12.21
CA GLY A 56 -15.59 17.74 13.56
C GLY A 56 -16.11 16.30 13.65
N ALA A 57 -16.13 15.53 12.57
CA ALA A 57 -16.75 14.20 12.52
C ALA A 57 -16.22 13.20 13.56
N PHE A 58 -14.92 13.17 13.82
CA PHE A 58 -14.34 12.28 14.84
C PHE A 58 -14.66 12.75 16.26
N LEU A 59 -14.60 14.04 16.51
CA LEU A 59 -14.96 14.61 17.82
C LEU A 59 -16.43 14.35 18.14
N GLU A 60 -17.31 14.48 17.15
CA GLU A 60 -18.74 14.14 17.29
C GLU A 60 -18.92 12.64 17.56
N GLY A 61 -18.15 11.78 16.92
CA GLY A 61 -18.13 10.34 17.20
C GLY A 61 -17.73 10.03 18.64
N VAL A 62 -16.73 10.73 19.18
CA VAL A 62 -16.34 10.61 20.60
C VAL A 62 -17.47 11.02 21.51
N LEU A 63 -18.14 12.16 21.25
CA LEU A 63 -19.28 12.62 22.06
C LEU A 63 -20.45 11.63 22.00
N ARG A 64 -20.75 11.04 20.84
CA ARG A 64 -21.78 9.97 20.74
C ARG A 64 -21.42 8.77 21.61
N TYR A 65 -20.17 8.35 21.58
CA TYR A 65 -19.69 7.24 22.42
C TYR A 65 -19.85 7.56 23.91
N VAL A 66 -19.38 8.75 24.34
CA VAL A 66 -19.45 9.18 25.73
C VAL A 66 -20.92 9.32 26.23
N LYS A 67 -21.82 9.90 25.43
CA LYS A 67 -23.25 9.97 25.76
C LYS A 67 -23.86 8.58 26.01
N LYS A 68 -23.40 7.58 25.28
CA LYS A 68 -23.91 6.19 25.37
C LYS A 68 -23.30 5.40 26.54
N HIS A 69 -21.99 5.53 26.77
CA HIS A 69 -21.23 4.63 27.65
C HIS A 69 -20.76 5.27 28.97
N ALA A 70 -20.61 6.61 29.01
CA ALA A 70 -20.13 7.35 30.16
C ALA A 70 -20.84 8.72 30.30
N PRO A 71 -22.19 8.76 30.36
CA PRO A 71 -22.94 10.03 30.33
C PRO A 71 -22.57 10.99 31.48
N ASN A 72 -22.17 10.47 32.62
CA ASN A 72 -21.77 11.28 33.79
C ASN A 72 -20.46 12.06 33.55
N SER A 73 -19.60 11.60 32.67
CA SER A 73 -18.33 12.24 32.29
C SER A 73 -18.46 13.13 31.06
N TYR A 74 -19.65 13.35 30.55
CA TYR A 74 -19.88 14.05 29.27
C TYR A 74 -19.27 15.45 29.25
N LYS A 75 -19.53 16.25 30.31
CA LYS A 75 -19.08 17.64 30.40
C LYS A 75 -17.54 17.73 30.46
N GLU A 76 -16.92 16.88 31.23
CA GLU A 76 -15.45 16.79 31.36
C GLU A 76 -14.80 16.31 30.03
N CYS A 77 -15.44 15.37 29.35
CA CYS A 77 -15.02 14.94 28.04
C CYS A 77 -15.10 16.06 27.00
N CYS A 78 -16.20 16.85 26.97
CA CYS A 78 -16.27 18.00 26.07
C CYS A 78 -15.13 18.99 26.29
N ALA A 79 -14.75 19.27 27.53
CA ALA A 79 -13.63 20.15 27.87
C ALA A 79 -12.24 19.58 27.46
N ALA A 80 -12.15 18.25 27.30
CA ALA A 80 -10.92 17.55 26.96
C ALA A 80 -10.77 17.26 25.45
N LEU A 81 -11.75 17.60 24.62
CA LEU A 81 -11.70 17.43 23.16
C LEU A 81 -11.14 18.65 22.46
N TRP A 82 -10.29 18.41 21.45
CA TRP A 82 -9.61 19.44 20.69
C TRP A 82 -9.70 19.17 19.18
N GLY A 83 -9.90 20.25 18.41
CA GLY A 83 -9.87 20.20 16.95
C GLY A 83 -8.85 21.17 16.38
N ILE A 84 -8.00 20.74 15.49
CA ILE A 84 -7.03 21.58 14.77
C ILE A 84 -7.33 21.46 13.27
N ASP A 85 -7.44 22.57 12.59
CA ASP A 85 -7.53 22.58 11.13
C ASP A 85 -6.89 23.86 10.57
N ILE A 86 -6.30 23.75 9.38
CA ILE A 86 -5.73 24.91 8.68
C ILE A 86 -6.80 25.79 8.03
N ASN A 87 -7.99 25.21 7.77
CA ASN A 87 -9.10 25.87 7.11
C ASN A 87 -10.03 26.53 8.16
N PRO A 88 -10.10 27.88 8.26
CA PRO A 88 -10.96 28.54 9.22
C PRO A 88 -12.46 28.27 8.99
N ASN A 89 -12.89 28.04 7.73
CA ASN A 89 -14.29 27.76 7.43
C ASN A 89 -14.69 26.36 7.94
N ALA A 90 -13.78 25.39 7.90
CA ALA A 90 -14.00 24.08 8.49
C ALA A 90 -14.20 24.17 10.01
N LEU A 91 -13.41 25.02 10.69
CA LEU A 91 -13.57 25.25 12.13
C LEU A 91 -14.87 25.97 12.50
N VAL A 92 -15.35 26.90 11.68
CA VAL A 92 -16.68 27.51 11.87
C VAL A 92 -17.75 26.43 11.84
N LEU A 93 -17.68 25.50 10.89
CA LEU A 93 -18.60 24.39 10.81
C LEU A 93 -18.47 23.43 12.01
N ALA A 94 -17.22 23.10 12.40
CA ALA A 94 -16.98 22.24 13.57
C ALA A 94 -17.58 22.82 14.86
N ARG A 95 -17.40 24.13 15.12
CA ARG A 95 -18.01 24.81 16.26
C ARG A 95 -19.55 24.78 16.24
N LYS A 96 -20.12 24.98 15.04
CA LYS A 96 -21.59 24.89 14.86
C LYS A 96 -22.10 23.47 15.14
N ASN A 97 -21.39 22.43 14.67
CA ASN A 97 -21.77 21.04 14.88
C ASN A 97 -21.57 20.58 16.34
N LEU A 98 -20.62 21.17 17.05
CA LEU A 98 -20.14 20.71 18.36
C LEU A 98 -20.17 21.86 19.42
N PRO A 99 -21.34 22.42 19.69
CA PRO A 99 -21.47 23.60 20.58
C PRO A 99 -21.10 23.29 22.05
N ASP A 100 -21.08 22.02 22.44
CA ASP A 100 -20.70 21.60 23.79
C ASP A 100 -19.19 21.58 24.04
N ILE A 101 -18.36 21.61 22.97
CA ILE A 101 -16.90 21.70 23.07
C ILE A 101 -16.52 23.19 23.20
N PRO A 102 -15.62 23.58 24.15
CA PRO A 102 -15.19 24.95 24.29
C PRO A 102 -14.63 25.52 22.96
N GLU A 103 -15.02 26.74 22.60
CA GLU A 103 -14.59 27.37 21.35
C GLU A 103 -13.06 27.50 21.27
N THR A 104 -12.41 27.71 22.42
CA THR A 104 -10.95 27.81 22.56
C THR A 104 -10.20 26.53 22.20
N ASN A 105 -10.91 25.40 22.19
CA ASN A 105 -10.33 24.09 21.83
C ASN A 105 -10.30 23.85 20.31
N PHE A 106 -10.85 24.77 19.51
CA PHE A 106 -10.74 24.73 18.07
C PHE A 106 -9.65 25.70 17.59
N ILE A 107 -8.51 25.15 17.16
CA ILE A 107 -7.30 25.89 16.82
C ILE A 107 -7.14 26.00 15.31
N CYS A 108 -7.13 27.22 14.77
CA CYS A 108 -6.82 27.47 13.37
C CYS A 108 -5.29 27.52 13.19
N ALA A 109 -4.70 26.40 12.77
CA ALA A 109 -3.26 26.27 12.60
C ALA A 109 -2.89 25.14 11.64
N ASP A 110 -1.70 25.23 11.04
CA ASP A 110 -1.06 24.09 10.38
C ASP A 110 -0.48 23.14 11.45
N THR A 111 -1.09 21.98 11.63
CA THR A 111 -0.64 20.97 12.60
C THR A 111 0.83 20.59 12.40
N LEU A 112 1.33 20.59 11.16
CA LEU A 112 2.71 20.23 10.85
C LEU A 112 3.71 21.33 11.26
N GLU A 113 3.25 22.54 11.52
CA GLU A 113 4.08 23.67 11.98
C GLU A 113 4.02 23.87 13.50
N LEU A 114 3.10 23.19 14.20
CA LEU A 114 3.02 23.28 15.66
C LEU A 114 4.30 22.75 16.32
N PRO A 115 4.84 23.45 17.33
CA PRO A 115 6.06 23.02 18.00
C PRO A 115 5.88 21.67 18.70
N ALA A 116 6.94 20.88 18.76
CA ALA A 116 6.97 19.74 19.67
C ALA A 116 7.03 20.28 21.10
N ALA A 117 6.03 19.95 21.91
CA ALA A 117 6.05 20.28 23.34
C ALA A 117 6.93 19.28 24.09
N PRO A 118 7.60 19.69 25.19
CA PRO A 118 8.35 18.78 26.07
C PRO A 118 7.48 17.65 26.59
N GLU A 119 6.24 17.95 26.94
CA GLU A 119 5.20 16.99 27.30
C GLU A 119 4.16 16.91 26.19
N LYS A 120 3.74 15.69 25.87
CA LYS A 120 2.73 15.46 24.87
C LYS A 120 1.39 16.09 25.32
N PRO A 121 0.81 17.02 24.52
CA PRO A 121 -0.38 17.76 24.93
C PRO A 121 -1.63 16.89 24.97
N PHE A 122 -1.64 15.73 24.27
CA PHE A 122 -2.80 14.87 24.13
C PHE A 122 -2.52 13.44 24.59
N ASP A 123 -3.55 12.74 25.02
CA ASP A 123 -3.48 11.31 25.29
C ASP A 123 -3.68 10.53 23.98
N ILE A 124 -4.59 11.02 23.12
CA ILE A 124 -4.93 10.37 21.84
C ILE A 124 -5.05 11.40 20.71
N ILE A 125 -4.51 11.07 19.54
CA ILE A 125 -4.89 11.68 18.27
C ILE A 125 -5.73 10.70 17.47
N ILE A 126 -6.88 11.16 16.96
CA ILE A 126 -7.77 10.42 16.08
C ILE A 126 -8.07 11.27 14.84
N GLY A 127 -8.16 10.67 13.67
CA GLY A 127 -8.53 11.45 12.48
C GLY A 127 -8.27 10.75 11.15
N ASN A 128 -8.55 11.49 10.09
CA ASN A 128 -8.27 11.14 8.71
C ASN A 128 -7.44 12.27 8.07
N PRO A 129 -6.11 12.22 8.14
CA PRO A 129 -5.25 13.26 7.63
C PRO A 129 -5.34 13.40 6.10
N PRO A 130 -4.98 14.56 5.52
CA PRO A 130 -5.06 14.79 4.09
C PRO A 130 -4.09 13.90 3.28
N TYR A 131 -4.54 13.37 2.11
CA TYR A 131 -3.77 12.47 1.24
C TYR A 131 -3.14 13.21 0.05
N LEU A 132 -2.36 14.26 0.31
CA LEU A 132 -1.64 14.97 -0.74
C LEU A 132 -0.20 14.48 -0.86
N CYS A 133 0.22 14.27 -2.10
CA CYS A 133 1.59 13.95 -2.45
C CYS A 133 2.26 15.19 -3.07
N GLY A 134 3.26 15.75 -2.40
CA GLY A 134 4.10 16.80 -2.95
C GLY A 134 5.01 16.24 -4.05
N GLY A 135 4.74 16.58 -5.31
CA GLY A 135 5.57 16.23 -6.46
C GLY A 135 5.91 17.50 -7.27
N LEU A 136 6.89 17.37 -8.18
CA LEU A 136 7.39 18.47 -9.03
C LEU A 136 6.29 19.19 -9.84
N LYS A 137 5.11 18.60 -10.00
CA LYS A 137 3.97 19.18 -10.75
C LYS A 137 3.00 20.02 -9.89
N ASN A 138 3.07 19.94 -8.55
CA ASN A 138 2.18 20.66 -7.62
C ASN A 138 2.95 21.67 -6.76
N ASN A 139 3.84 22.45 -7.35
CA ASN A 139 4.67 23.46 -6.64
C ASN A 139 3.85 24.56 -5.95
N ALA A 140 2.60 24.82 -6.39
CA ALA A 140 1.76 25.88 -5.81
C ALA A 140 1.29 25.53 -4.37
N ALA A 141 0.95 24.26 -4.10
CA ALA A 141 0.51 23.83 -2.77
C ALA A 141 1.68 23.65 -1.77
N PHE A 142 2.93 23.49 -2.27
CA PHE A 142 4.12 23.27 -1.45
C PHE A 142 5.30 24.07 -1.96
N PRO A 143 5.47 25.35 -1.54
CA PRO A 143 6.65 26.14 -1.84
C PRO A 143 7.94 25.42 -1.41
N ARG A 144 9.02 25.60 -2.15
CA ARG A 144 10.30 24.91 -1.88
C ARG A 144 10.80 25.12 -0.44
N GLU A 145 10.63 26.32 0.09
CA GLU A 145 11.00 26.66 1.47
C GLU A 145 10.24 25.82 2.49
N ARG A 146 8.92 25.69 2.32
CA ARG A 146 8.09 24.85 3.17
C ARG A 146 8.47 23.36 3.05
N GLN A 147 8.78 22.88 1.83
CA GLN A 147 9.27 21.51 1.64
C GLN A 147 10.59 21.27 2.40
N GLN A 148 11.53 22.21 2.36
CA GLN A 148 12.80 22.12 3.09
C GLN A 148 12.60 22.12 4.61
N LEU A 149 11.71 22.99 5.11
CA LEU A 149 11.35 23.03 6.53
C LEU A 149 10.76 21.70 6.99
N LEU A 150 9.74 21.18 6.28
CA LEU A 150 9.10 19.92 6.60
C LEU A 150 10.06 18.73 6.51
N LYS A 151 10.94 18.71 5.51
CA LYS A 151 11.97 17.68 5.38
C LYS A 151 12.93 17.65 6.58
N LYS A 152 13.35 18.83 7.06
CA LYS A 152 14.20 18.95 8.24
C LYS A 152 13.48 18.52 9.52
N ARG A 153 12.18 18.83 9.60
CA ARG A 153 11.37 18.58 10.78
C ARG A 153 10.91 17.12 10.89
N PHE A 154 10.63 16.47 9.74
CA PHE A 154 10.08 15.12 9.65
C PHE A 154 11.01 14.17 8.87
N PRO A 155 12.19 13.85 9.41
CA PRO A 155 13.20 13.05 8.71
C PRO A 155 12.73 11.62 8.42
N GLU A 156 11.84 11.06 9.27
CA GLU A 156 11.37 9.69 9.11
C GLU A 156 10.29 9.55 8.02
N SER A 157 9.54 10.61 7.78
CA SER A 157 8.45 10.62 6.79
C SER A 157 8.88 11.08 5.40
N PHE A 158 10.09 11.61 5.23
CA PHE A 158 10.56 12.19 3.99
C PHE A 158 11.66 11.33 3.35
N GLU A 159 11.28 10.32 2.57
CA GLU A 159 12.26 9.52 1.81
C GLU A 159 12.51 10.07 0.40
N TYR A 160 11.52 10.03 -0.47
CA TYR A 160 11.64 10.44 -1.87
C TYR A 160 10.62 11.49 -2.28
N LYS A 161 9.37 11.27 -1.89
CA LYS A 161 8.26 12.18 -2.12
C LYS A 161 7.63 12.52 -0.77
N MET A 162 7.22 13.76 -0.62
CA MET A 162 6.46 14.19 0.54
C MET A 162 5.01 13.70 0.42
N ASN A 163 4.53 13.03 1.46
CA ASN A 163 3.13 12.65 1.59
C ASN A 163 2.59 13.19 2.91
N LEU A 164 1.53 14.00 2.85
CA LEU A 164 1.02 14.67 4.04
C LEU A 164 0.63 13.67 5.12
N PHE A 165 -0.11 12.62 4.81
CA PHE A 165 -0.51 11.64 5.83
C PHE A 165 0.68 11.06 6.60
N ALA A 166 1.82 10.85 5.93
CA ALA A 166 3.03 10.34 6.58
C ALA A 166 3.62 11.35 7.56
N LEU A 167 3.62 12.65 7.19
CA LEU A 167 4.03 13.73 8.09
C LEU A 167 3.10 13.82 9.31
N PHE A 168 1.78 13.70 9.10
CA PHE A 168 0.80 13.65 10.20
C PHE A 168 1.02 12.46 11.12
N MET A 169 1.36 11.27 10.59
CA MET A 169 1.71 10.11 11.42
C MET A 169 2.91 10.40 12.32
N GLU A 170 4.01 10.95 11.74
CA GLU A 170 5.20 11.30 12.51
C GLU A 170 4.91 12.42 13.52
N GLN A 171 4.13 13.45 13.14
CA GLN A 171 3.72 14.50 14.06
C GLN A 171 2.87 13.96 15.22
N SER A 172 1.95 13.03 14.94
CA SER A 172 1.11 12.39 15.96
C SER A 172 1.93 11.68 17.04
N THR A 173 3.07 11.06 16.68
CA THR A 173 3.98 10.44 17.68
C THR A 173 4.58 11.45 18.66
N ARG A 174 4.63 12.73 18.29
CA ARG A 174 5.18 13.82 19.10
C ARG A 174 4.11 14.53 19.93
N MET A 175 2.86 14.46 19.47
CA MET A 175 1.75 15.19 20.09
C MET A 175 0.91 14.33 21.05
N ALA A 176 0.93 13.01 20.90
CA ALA A 176 0.09 12.13 21.73
C ALA A 176 0.80 10.83 22.11
N ASP A 177 0.30 10.20 23.18
CA ASP A 177 0.74 8.87 23.59
C ASP A 177 0.22 7.78 22.66
N GLU A 178 -0.96 7.99 22.10
CA GLU A 178 -1.58 7.07 21.16
C GLU A 178 -2.14 7.83 19.96
N PHE A 179 -2.18 7.19 18.80
CA PHE A 179 -2.92 7.72 17.68
C PHE A 179 -3.65 6.62 16.91
N SER A 180 -4.80 6.97 16.35
CA SER A 180 -5.54 6.14 15.41
C SER A 180 -5.87 6.96 14.18
N LEU A 181 -5.26 6.62 13.06
CA LEU A 181 -5.39 7.38 11.81
C LEU A 181 -5.84 6.47 10.67
N ILE A 182 -6.65 7.06 9.77
CA ILE A 182 -6.94 6.46 8.47
C ILE A 182 -5.85 6.92 7.50
N VAL A 183 -5.15 5.98 6.88
CA VAL A 183 -4.07 6.29 5.93
C VAL A 183 -4.20 5.41 4.68
N PRO A 184 -3.62 5.79 3.53
CA PRO A 184 -3.58 4.94 2.36
C PRO A 184 -2.90 3.60 2.63
N ASP A 185 -3.41 2.50 2.02
CA ASP A 185 -2.84 1.16 2.12
C ASP A 185 -1.38 1.08 1.68
N SER A 186 -0.97 2.01 0.79
CA SER A 186 0.42 2.14 0.34
C SER A 186 1.41 2.39 1.49
N PHE A 187 0.94 2.85 2.66
CA PHE A 187 1.77 2.93 3.86
C PHE A 187 2.35 1.56 4.24
N LEU A 188 1.58 0.48 4.12
CA LEU A 188 2.00 -0.86 4.60
C LEU A 188 3.20 -1.40 3.83
N CYS A 189 3.19 -1.29 2.50
CA CYS A 189 4.19 -1.92 1.63
C CYS A 189 4.85 -0.98 0.63
N GLY A 190 4.37 0.26 0.48
CA GLY A 190 4.86 1.22 -0.49
C GLY A 190 6.34 1.57 -0.31
N ARG A 191 7.01 1.85 -1.43
CA ARG A 191 8.46 2.08 -1.53
C ARG A 191 8.97 3.25 -0.67
N TYR A 192 8.15 4.28 -0.49
CA TYR A 192 8.58 5.59 0.05
C TYR A 192 8.25 5.82 1.53
N PHE A 193 7.97 4.74 2.28
CA PHE A 193 7.59 4.82 3.70
C PHE A 193 8.42 3.89 4.58
N SER A 194 9.56 3.42 4.10
CA SER A 194 10.36 2.41 4.82
C SER A 194 10.94 2.95 6.13
N ARG A 195 11.40 4.21 6.13
CA ARG A 195 11.90 4.87 7.35
C ARG A 195 10.81 5.06 8.38
N LEU A 196 9.65 5.63 7.97
CA LEU A 196 8.54 5.83 8.89
C LEU A 196 8.01 4.51 9.46
N ARG A 197 7.89 3.46 8.62
CA ARG A 197 7.50 2.12 9.10
C ARG A 197 8.49 1.57 10.11
N ARG A 198 9.79 1.69 9.84
CA ARG A 198 10.86 1.28 10.77
C ARG A 198 10.76 2.06 12.07
N TYR A 199 10.69 3.38 11.99
CA TYR A 199 10.57 4.26 13.14
C TYR A 199 9.39 3.88 14.04
N ILE A 200 8.20 3.69 13.44
CA ILE A 200 7.00 3.27 14.19
C ILE A 200 7.20 1.88 14.79
N ALA A 201 7.66 0.89 14.03
CA ALA A 201 7.80 -0.48 14.51
C ALA A 201 8.88 -0.64 15.59
N GLU A 202 9.94 0.17 15.55
CA GLU A 202 11.03 0.11 16.55
C GLU A 202 10.72 0.89 17.81
N ASN A 203 9.98 2.00 17.71
CA ASN A 203 9.77 2.91 18.83
C ASN A 203 8.39 2.83 19.48
N PHE A 204 7.40 2.21 18.81
CA PHE A 204 6.02 2.15 19.27
C PHE A 204 5.44 0.74 19.16
N SER A 205 4.28 0.53 19.79
CA SER A 205 3.44 -0.65 19.56
C SER A 205 2.38 -0.33 18.53
N VAL A 206 2.36 -1.08 17.42
CA VAL A 206 1.23 -1.10 16.49
C VAL A 206 0.18 -2.03 17.06
N GLU A 207 -0.85 -1.47 17.69
CA GLU A 207 -1.84 -2.25 18.42
C GLU A 207 -2.83 -2.95 17.50
N ARG A 208 -3.37 -2.19 16.51
CA ARG A 208 -4.39 -2.69 15.58
C ARG A 208 -4.17 -2.13 14.19
N LEU A 209 -4.53 -2.96 13.18
CA LEU A 209 -4.58 -2.60 11.78
C LEU A 209 -5.87 -3.14 11.16
N PHE A 210 -6.65 -2.27 10.51
CA PHE A 210 -7.83 -2.67 9.75
C PHE A 210 -7.62 -2.33 8.28
N ILE A 211 -7.74 -3.33 7.42
CA ILE A 211 -7.76 -3.11 5.98
C ILE A 211 -9.19 -2.78 5.57
N LEU A 212 -9.40 -1.63 4.95
CA LEU A 212 -10.69 -1.21 4.42
C LEU A 212 -10.80 -1.64 2.97
N GLU A 213 -11.58 -2.70 2.70
CA GLU A 213 -11.80 -3.16 1.32
C GLU A 213 -12.78 -2.26 0.59
N LYS A 214 -12.34 -1.71 -0.53
CA LYS A 214 -13.00 -0.88 -1.57
C LYS A 214 -13.83 0.32 -1.13
N PRO A 215 -14.05 1.27 -2.07
CA PRO A 215 -14.14 2.67 -1.67
C PRO A 215 -15.28 2.86 -0.70
N ARG A 216 -14.92 2.98 0.56
CA ARG A 216 -15.81 3.49 1.60
C ARG A 216 -15.81 5.01 1.61
N PHE A 217 -14.95 5.60 0.76
CA PHE A 217 -14.79 7.04 0.57
C PHE A 217 -15.11 7.36 -0.89
N ASP A 218 -16.11 8.18 -1.12
CA ASP A 218 -16.65 8.49 -2.47
C ASP A 218 -15.68 9.21 -3.43
N ALA A 219 -14.43 9.38 -3.11
CA ALA A 219 -13.45 10.01 -4.01
C ALA A 219 -11.98 9.72 -3.67
N ALA A 220 -11.67 8.91 -2.65
CA ALA A 220 -10.27 8.61 -2.33
C ALA A 220 -9.69 7.62 -3.33
N PRO A 221 -8.55 7.91 -3.96
CA PRO A 221 -7.88 6.96 -4.84
C PRO A 221 -7.25 5.83 -4.01
N GLY A 222 -7.73 4.60 -4.19
CA GLY A 222 -7.16 3.40 -3.59
C GLY A 222 -7.85 2.91 -2.31
N ASN A 223 -7.25 1.89 -1.71
CA ASN A 223 -7.68 1.34 -0.43
C ASN A 223 -7.09 2.17 0.72
N ALA A 224 -7.71 2.10 1.88
CA ALA A 224 -7.22 2.73 3.09
C ALA A 224 -7.04 1.70 4.22
N VAL A 225 -6.24 2.06 5.21
CA VAL A 225 -6.07 1.29 6.43
C VAL A 225 -6.28 2.18 7.64
N ILE A 226 -6.87 1.63 8.71
CA ILE A 226 -6.86 2.25 10.02
C ILE A 226 -5.66 1.67 10.77
N ILE A 227 -4.79 2.53 11.26
CA ILE A 227 -3.65 2.14 12.08
C ILE A 227 -3.77 2.76 13.47
N HIS A 228 -3.75 1.91 14.50
CA HIS A 228 -3.68 2.33 15.90
C HIS A 228 -2.30 2.03 16.48
N VAL A 229 -1.64 3.06 16.98
CA VAL A 229 -0.26 3.04 17.49
C VAL A 229 -0.22 3.62 18.89
N SER A 230 0.54 3.00 19.79
CA SER A 230 0.73 3.43 21.19
C SER A 230 2.21 3.56 21.54
N SER A 231 2.57 4.56 22.33
CA SER A 231 3.88 4.73 22.90
C SER A 231 4.18 3.68 24.01
N ARG A 232 3.13 3.06 24.54
CA ARG A 232 3.26 1.98 25.56
C ARG A 232 3.73 0.70 24.89
N ARG A 233 5.01 0.37 25.06
CA ARG A 233 5.55 -0.89 24.53
C ARG A 233 5.08 -2.07 25.36
N LYS A 234 4.46 -3.06 24.71
CA LYS A 234 4.10 -4.34 25.31
C LYS A 234 5.23 -5.36 25.07
N GLU A 235 5.54 -6.19 26.05
CA GLU A 235 6.51 -7.29 25.91
C GLU A 235 6.12 -8.23 24.77
N ASN A 236 4.84 -8.55 24.67
CA ASN A 236 4.29 -9.36 23.59
C ASN A 236 3.81 -8.45 22.43
N ARG A 237 4.71 -8.10 21.52
CA ARG A 237 4.47 -7.20 20.39
C ARG A 237 3.59 -7.84 19.32
N LYS A 238 2.30 -8.05 19.64
CA LYS A 238 1.31 -8.55 18.67
C LYS A 238 0.43 -7.41 18.19
N THR A 239 0.40 -7.25 16.87
CA THR A 239 -0.55 -6.37 16.17
C THR A 239 -1.80 -7.18 15.81
N LEU A 240 -2.98 -6.73 16.21
CA LEU A 240 -4.24 -7.34 15.83
C LEU A 240 -4.69 -6.81 14.47
N CYS A 241 -4.77 -7.67 13.47
CA CYS A 241 -5.13 -7.30 12.11
C CYS A 241 -6.49 -7.85 11.73
N ALA A 242 -7.30 -7.05 11.05
CA ALA A 242 -8.60 -7.47 10.52
C ALA A 242 -8.85 -6.87 9.14
N VAL A 243 -9.63 -7.57 8.32
CA VAL A 243 -10.14 -7.05 7.05
C VAL A 243 -11.60 -6.65 7.27
N LEU A 244 -11.95 -5.43 6.86
CA LEU A 244 -13.31 -4.93 6.89
C LEU A 244 -13.90 -4.98 5.48
N PRO A 245 -14.84 -5.90 5.23
CA PRO A 245 -15.46 -6.05 3.91
C PRO A 245 -16.28 -4.81 3.54
N PRO A 246 -16.60 -4.60 2.24
CA PRO A 246 -17.47 -3.51 1.81
C PRO A 246 -18.85 -3.60 2.46
N GLY A 247 -19.50 -2.45 2.68
CA GLY A 247 -20.85 -2.36 3.27
C GLY A 247 -20.84 -2.21 4.78
N LYS A 248 -21.92 -2.64 5.45
CA LYS A 248 -22.13 -2.45 6.90
C LYS A 248 -21.08 -3.26 7.69
N ILE A 249 -20.42 -2.60 8.64
CA ILE A 249 -19.41 -3.26 9.49
C ILE A 249 -20.12 -4.12 10.53
N PRO A 250 -19.90 -5.44 10.53
CA PRO A 250 -20.46 -6.32 11.56
C PRO A 250 -19.58 -6.24 12.82
N ARG A 251 -19.83 -5.24 13.68
CA ARG A 251 -18.99 -4.94 14.86
C ARG A 251 -18.74 -6.15 15.77
N GLU A 252 -19.74 -7.00 15.96
CA GLU A 252 -19.68 -8.19 16.81
C GLU A 252 -18.93 -9.38 16.16
N LYS A 253 -18.59 -9.28 14.88
CA LYS A 253 -17.99 -10.38 14.07
C LYS A 253 -16.66 -10.00 13.43
N ILE A 254 -15.96 -8.99 13.93
CA ILE A 254 -14.63 -8.66 13.42
C ILE A 254 -13.66 -9.73 13.88
N ALA A 255 -13.18 -10.56 12.94
CA ALA A 255 -12.18 -11.56 13.21
C ALA A 255 -10.78 -10.92 13.17
N PHE A 256 -10.12 -10.89 14.32
CA PHE A 256 -8.75 -10.42 14.42
C PHE A 256 -7.76 -11.59 14.28
N TYR A 257 -6.70 -11.36 13.53
CA TYR A 257 -5.56 -12.25 13.47
C TYR A 257 -4.31 -11.57 14.06
N PRO A 258 -3.61 -12.20 15.03
CA PRO A 258 -2.44 -11.60 15.66
C PRO A 258 -1.20 -11.73 14.78
N ASN A 259 -0.52 -10.63 14.50
CA ASN A 259 0.75 -10.56 13.79
C ASN A 259 1.88 -10.18 14.74
N ASP A 260 3.01 -10.87 14.67
CA ASP A 260 4.21 -10.51 15.44
C ASP A 260 4.86 -9.25 14.83
N GLN A 261 4.84 -8.13 15.56
CA GLN A 261 5.39 -6.85 15.11
C GLN A 261 6.90 -6.93 14.80
N ARG A 262 7.65 -7.86 15.39
CA ARG A 262 9.07 -8.07 15.08
C ARG A 262 9.32 -8.42 13.63
N ARG A 263 8.31 -8.89 12.91
CA ARG A 263 8.38 -9.17 11.47
C ARG A 263 8.41 -7.91 10.61
N PHE A 264 7.90 -6.78 11.11
CA PHE A 264 7.79 -5.53 10.36
C PHE A 264 9.14 -4.88 10.03
N THR A 265 10.19 -5.27 10.74
CA THR A 265 11.56 -4.76 10.55
C THR A 265 12.53 -5.79 9.99
N ARG A 266 12.06 -7.01 9.65
CA ARG A 266 12.95 -8.10 9.19
C ARG A 266 13.57 -7.85 7.82
N GLU A 267 12.87 -7.18 6.94
CA GLU A 267 13.39 -6.83 5.63
C GLU A 267 13.85 -5.37 5.58
N GLU A 268 14.77 -5.06 4.65
CA GLU A 268 15.38 -3.74 4.52
C GLU A 268 14.35 -2.61 4.39
N ARG A 269 13.26 -2.83 3.63
CA ARG A 269 12.20 -1.82 3.41
C ARG A 269 11.11 -1.83 4.48
N CYS A 270 11.20 -2.67 5.50
CA CYS A 270 10.27 -2.73 6.63
C CYS A 270 8.80 -2.80 6.20
N ARG A 271 8.45 -3.61 5.18
CA ARG A 271 7.07 -3.79 4.76
C ARG A 271 6.27 -4.51 5.83
N TYR A 272 5.07 -4.00 6.13
CA TYR A 272 4.13 -4.63 7.04
C TYR A 272 3.35 -5.72 6.30
N GLN A 273 4.00 -6.88 6.15
CA GLN A 273 3.41 -8.06 5.53
C GLN A 273 2.48 -8.73 6.54
N LEU A 274 1.18 -8.52 6.41
CA LEU A 274 0.17 -8.91 7.38
C LEU A 274 -0.46 -10.24 7.03
N PHE A 275 -0.68 -11.08 8.02
CA PHE A 275 -1.50 -12.27 7.93
C PHE A 275 -2.90 -12.00 8.50
N PHE A 276 -3.90 -12.67 7.91
CA PHE A 276 -5.28 -12.57 8.34
C PHE A 276 -5.90 -13.94 8.68
N SER A 277 -5.16 -15.02 8.51
CA SER A 277 -5.55 -16.36 8.93
C SER A 277 -4.32 -17.25 9.18
N GLU A 278 -4.52 -18.30 9.97
CA GLU A 278 -3.51 -19.34 10.19
C GLU A 278 -3.13 -20.08 8.90
N THR A 279 -4.13 -20.32 8.04
CA THR A 279 -3.89 -20.97 6.75
C THR A 279 -2.97 -20.15 5.86
N GLU A 280 -3.21 -18.83 5.75
CA GLU A 280 -2.35 -17.92 5.01
C GLU A 280 -0.91 -17.92 5.55
N GLU A 281 -0.76 -17.79 6.87
CA GLU A 281 0.56 -17.82 7.51
C GLU A 281 1.29 -19.15 7.26
N ARG A 282 0.60 -20.28 7.35
CA ARG A 282 1.14 -21.60 7.10
C ARG A 282 1.63 -21.76 5.66
N ILE A 283 0.82 -21.34 4.68
CA ILE A 283 1.18 -21.37 3.25
C ILE A 283 2.43 -20.52 2.98
N ILE A 284 2.42 -19.27 3.41
CA ILE A 284 3.56 -18.37 3.20
C ILE A 284 4.84 -18.89 3.86
N ASN A 285 4.72 -19.47 5.06
CA ASN A 285 5.87 -20.06 5.74
C ASN A 285 6.41 -21.30 5.01
N LYS A 286 5.56 -22.12 4.34
CA LYS A 286 6.02 -23.22 3.49
C LYS A 286 6.78 -22.69 2.27
N LEU A 287 6.27 -21.67 1.59
CA LEU A 287 6.90 -21.06 0.43
C LEU A 287 8.27 -20.44 0.78
N ARG A 288 8.41 -19.87 1.97
CA ARG A 288 9.68 -19.28 2.46
C ARG A 288 10.77 -20.29 2.84
N ARG A 289 10.45 -21.58 2.96
CA ARG A 289 11.42 -22.63 3.33
C ARG A 289 12.31 -23.07 2.16
N THR A 290 12.50 -22.23 1.16
CA THR A 290 13.38 -22.52 0.03
C THR A 290 14.75 -21.88 0.23
N PRO A 291 15.85 -22.56 -0.14
CA PRO A 291 17.20 -22.00 0.01
C PRO A 291 17.53 -20.94 -1.03
N HIS A 292 16.76 -20.86 -2.12
CA HIS A 292 17.04 -20.01 -3.26
C HIS A 292 15.91 -19.02 -3.53
N THR A 293 16.29 -17.86 -4.03
CA THR A 293 15.38 -16.82 -4.55
C THR A 293 15.72 -16.49 -6.00
N VAL A 294 14.86 -15.75 -6.65
CA VAL A 294 15.03 -15.35 -8.05
C VAL A 294 16.39 -14.67 -8.28
N LYS A 295 16.81 -13.76 -7.39
CA LYS A 295 18.08 -13.02 -7.51
C LYS A 295 19.33 -13.90 -7.54
N ASP A 296 19.25 -15.12 -7.00
CA ASP A 296 20.40 -16.02 -6.92
C ASP A 296 20.70 -16.68 -8.29
N HIS A 297 19.73 -16.65 -9.22
CA HIS A 297 19.81 -17.36 -10.48
C HIS A 297 19.46 -16.54 -11.73
N PHE A 298 18.86 -15.35 -11.55
CA PHE A 298 18.41 -14.51 -12.65
C PHE A 298 18.69 -13.03 -12.42
N ASN A 299 18.99 -12.33 -13.51
CA ASN A 299 19.11 -10.87 -13.52
C ASN A 299 17.88 -10.26 -14.18
N PHE A 300 17.00 -9.63 -13.38
CA PHE A 300 15.86 -8.87 -13.86
C PHE A 300 16.25 -7.42 -14.17
N ALA A 301 15.72 -6.89 -15.27
CA ALA A 301 15.82 -5.48 -15.61
C ALA A 301 14.58 -5.03 -16.41
N SER A 302 14.28 -3.74 -16.39
CA SER A 302 13.25 -3.15 -17.25
C SER A 302 13.72 -3.11 -18.70
N GLY A 303 12.79 -3.19 -19.65
CA GLY A 303 13.06 -3.00 -21.05
C GLY A 303 13.50 -1.57 -21.40
N ILE A 304 13.57 -1.27 -22.68
CA ILE A 304 14.10 -0.01 -23.23
C ILE A 304 13.16 1.15 -22.91
N ILE A 305 13.71 2.27 -22.46
CA ILE A 305 13.01 3.53 -22.21
C ILE A 305 13.41 4.54 -23.28
N SER A 306 12.41 5.06 -23.99
CA SER A 306 12.58 6.18 -24.96
C SER A 306 12.73 7.52 -24.26
N ARG A 307 13.43 8.48 -24.87
CA ARG A 307 13.51 9.86 -24.40
C ARG A 307 12.22 10.63 -24.62
N GLU A 308 11.60 10.45 -25.78
CA GLU A 308 10.44 11.22 -26.24
C GLU A 308 9.12 10.44 -26.20
N GLY A 309 9.13 9.28 -25.53
CA GLY A 309 7.98 8.38 -25.46
C GLY A 309 8.01 7.28 -26.52
N LYS A 310 7.15 6.27 -26.34
CA LYS A 310 7.20 5.06 -27.16
C LYS A 310 6.93 5.34 -28.65
N ASN A 311 6.08 6.29 -28.99
CA ASN A 311 5.71 6.59 -30.39
C ASN A 311 6.90 7.12 -31.22
N ALA A 312 7.94 7.64 -30.57
CA ALA A 312 9.14 8.15 -31.24
C ALA A 312 10.07 7.03 -31.73
N ILE A 313 9.94 5.81 -31.16
CA ILE A 313 10.86 4.68 -31.44
C ILE A 313 10.15 3.41 -31.93
N VAL A 314 8.81 3.44 -32.06
CA VAL A 314 8.01 2.28 -32.51
C VAL A 314 7.58 2.46 -33.95
N THR A 315 7.78 1.44 -34.78
CA THR A 315 7.35 1.40 -36.19
C THR A 315 6.83 0.01 -36.54
N LYS A 316 6.00 -0.08 -37.60
CA LYS A 316 5.61 -1.35 -38.25
C LYS A 316 6.49 -1.70 -39.44
N GLU A 317 7.37 -0.79 -39.83
CA GLU A 317 8.26 -0.98 -40.98
C GLU A 317 9.64 -1.47 -40.51
N GLU A 318 10.16 -2.49 -41.15
CA GLU A 318 11.51 -2.92 -40.95
C GLU A 318 12.48 -1.94 -41.66
N ARG A 319 13.40 -1.37 -40.88
CA ARG A 319 14.43 -0.41 -41.33
C ARG A 319 15.79 -0.78 -40.76
N ALA A 320 16.85 -0.20 -41.28
CA ALA A 320 18.26 -0.58 -40.97
C ALA A 320 18.59 -0.58 -39.44
N ASN A 321 18.04 0.37 -38.65
CA ASN A 321 18.29 0.46 -37.21
C ASN A 321 17.12 -0.10 -36.36
N CYS A 322 16.14 -0.75 -37.00
CA CYS A 322 14.97 -1.28 -36.34
C CYS A 322 15.12 -2.76 -36.06
N VAL A 323 14.70 -3.19 -34.88
CA VAL A 323 14.75 -4.59 -34.43
C VAL A 323 13.37 -5.07 -34.03
N PRO A 324 13.05 -6.37 -34.18
CA PRO A 324 11.82 -6.94 -33.70
C PRO A 324 11.62 -6.65 -32.20
N GLY A 325 10.42 -6.16 -31.81
CA GLY A 325 10.18 -5.73 -30.45
C GLY A 325 8.80 -6.08 -29.89
N ILE A 326 8.74 -6.23 -28.56
CA ILE A 326 7.53 -6.30 -27.76
C ILE A 326 7.22 -4.87 -27.28
N ILE A 327 6.07 -4.34 -27.69
CA ILE A 327 5.67 -2.97 -27.45
C ILE A 327 4.61 -2.88 -26.36
N TYR A 328 3.77 -3.91 -26.24
CA TYR A 328 2.65 -3.95 -25.30
C TYR A 328 2.76 -5.18 -24.38
N GLY A 329 2.43 -5.03 -23.13
CA GLY A 329 2.41 -6.16 -22.18
C GLY A 329 1.47 -7.29 -22.62
N ARG A 330 0.39 -6.99 -23.34
CA ARG A 330 -0.57 -7.99 -23.85
C ARG A 330 0.02 -8.96 -24.89
N GLU A 331 1.16 -8.63 -25.50
CA GLU A 331 1.89 -9.53 -26.39
C GLU A 331 2.56 -10.71 -25.64
N ILE A 332 2.68 -10.60 -24.31
CA ILE A 332 3.14 -11.69 -23.45
C ILE A 332 1.90 -12.38 -22.87
N ARG A 333 1.72 -13.64 -23.20
CA ARG A 333 0.74 -14.54 -22.60
C ARG A 333 1.45 -15.59 -21.74
N PRO A 334 0.74 -16.32 -20.88
CA PRO A 334 1.38 -17.42 -20.17
C PRO A 334 2.07 -18.36 -21.15
N PHE A 335 3.40 -18.53 -21.02
CA PHE A 335 4.29 -19.36 -21.85
C PHE A 335 4.48 -18.92 -23.30
N GLU A 336 3.73 -17.96 -23.81
CA GLU A 336 3.70 -17.60 -25.24
C GLU A 336 3.96 -16.10 -25.45
N ILE A 337 4.63 -15.76 -26.58
CA ILE A 337 4.81 -14.40 -27.06
C ILE A 337 4.04 -14.22 -28.37
N CYS A 338 2.94 -13.47 -28.33
CA CYS A 338 2.08 -13.17 -29.47
C CYS A 338 2.43 -11.79 -30.02
N ARG A 339 3.44 -11.68 -30.86
CA ARG A 339 3.92 -10.41 -31.39
C ARG A 339 2.91 -9.76 -32.33
N GLU A 340 2.72 -8.43 -32.19
CA GLU A 340 1.88 -7.60 -33.07
C GLU A 340 2.65 -7.05 -34.31
N GLY A 341 3.87 -7.53 -34.54
CA GLY A 341 4.66 -7.18 -35.74
C GLY A 341 5.36 -5.81 -35.67
N PHE A 342 5.56 -5.27 -34.47
CA PHE A 342 6.27 -4.01 -34.29
C PHE A 342 7.80 -4.17 -34.26
N PHE A 343 8.48 -3.09 -34.64
CA PHE A 343 9.92 -2.90 -34.54
C PHE A 343 10.26 -1.73 -33.62
N ILE A 344 11.41 -1.77 -32.99
CA ILE A 344 11.96 -0.72 -32.13
C ILE A 344 13.17 -0.12 -32.83
N ASP A 345 13.15 1.19 -33.05
CA ASP A 345 14.29 1.96 -33.54
C ASP A 345 15.29 2.15 -32.40
N LEU A 346 16.47 1.60 -32.57
CA LEU A 346 17.56 1.62 -31.58
C LEU A 346 18.54 2.79 -31.77
N ALA A 347 18.17 3.83 -32.52
CA ALA A 347 19.01 5.02 -32.69
C ALA A 347 19.38 5.61 -31.30
N PRO A 348 20.67 5.79 -30.96
CA PRO A 348 21.12 6.14 -29.60
C PRO A 348 20.51 7.44 -29.05
N GLU A 349 20.28 8.42 -29.92
CA GLU A 349 19.67 9.70 -29.58
C GLU A 349 18.22 9.57 -29.08
N LYS A 350 17.51 8.52 -29.48
CA LYS A 350 16.12 8.23 -29.08
C LYS A 350 16.01 7.44 -27.80
N ILE A 351 17.10 6.79 -27.37
CA ILE A 351 17.12 5.91 -26.20
C ILE A 351 17.53 6.67 -24.96
N LYS A 352 16.72 6.60 -23.89
CA LYS A 352 17.03 7.17 -22.59
C LYS A 352 17.86 6.19 -21.74
N SER A 353 17.42 4.92 -21.69
CA SER A 353 18.07 3.86 -20.89
C SER A 353 17.52 2.46 -21.23
N GLY A 354 18.09 1.44 -20.62
CA GLY A 354 17.60 0.05 -20.71
C GLY A 354 18.15 -0.75 -21.91
N LEU A 355 18.80 -0.11 -22.86
CA LEU A 355 19.41 -0.81 -24.00
C LEU A 355 20.76 -1.44 -23.58
N LYS A 356 20.74 -2.77 -23.47
CA LYS A 356 21.92 -3.63 -23.36
C LYS A 356 21.69 -4.80 -24.31
N HIS A 357 22.40 -4.82 -25.43
CA HIS A 357 22.16 -5.77 -26.52
C HIS A 357 22.24 -7.24 -26.07
N GLU A 358 23.23 -7.57 -25.22
CA GLU A 358 23.41 -8.91 -24.68
C GLU A 358 22.17 -9.46 -23.94
N ARG A 359 21.35 -8.57 -23.37
CA ARG A 359 20.10 -8.94 -22.68
C ARG A 359 19.02 -9.43 -23.64
N PHE A 360 19.06 -9.00 -24.90
CA PHE A 360 18.02 -9.23 -25.89
C PHE A 360 18.40 -10.23 -26.98
N THR A 361 19.65 -10.61 -27.07
CA THR A 361 20.15 -11.49 -28.12
C THR A 361 20.19 -12.96 -27.73
N GLY A 362 20.41 -13.28 -26.44
CA GLY A 362 20.43 -14.64 -25.91
C GLY A 362 19.06 -15.12 -25.39
N PRO A 363 19.02 -16.35 -24.82
CA PRO A 363 17.84 -16.86 -24.11
C PRO A 363 17.45 -15.95 -22.96
N LYS A 364 16.16 -15.65 -22.84
CA LYS A 364 15.61 -14.74 -21.82
C LYS A 364 14.15 -15.02 -21.58
N LEU A 365 13.66 -14.48 -20.47
CA LEU A 365 12.24 -14.48 -20.14
C LEU A 365 11.73 -13.03 -20.17
N PHE A 366 10.58 -12.81 -20.78
CA PHE A 366 9.82 -11.58 -20.68
C PHE A 366 8.70 -11.72 -19.67
N LEU A 367 8.50 -10.68 -18.84
CA LEU A 367 7.43 -10.57 -17.86
C LEU A 367 6.69 -9.26 -18.07
N ARG A 368 5.36 -9.25 -18.04
CA ARG A 368 4.57 -8.02 -18.06
C ARG A 368 4.99 -7.11 -16.91
N GLN A 369 5.15 -5.81 -17.17
CA GLN A 369 5.45 -4.83 -16.12
C GLN A 369 4.20 -4.46 -15.30
N THR A 370 3.02 -4.51 -15.92
CA THR A 370 1.76 -4.13 -15.27
C THR A 370 0.73 -5.23 -15.43
N GLY A 371 -0.03 -5.47 -14.38
CA GLY A 371 -1.12 -6.46 -14.38
C GLY A 371 -1.54 -6.83 -12.96
N SER A 372 -2.62 -7.58 -12.86
CA SER A 372 -3.08 -8.17 -11.60
C SER A 372 -2.37 -9.49 -11.26
N ARG A 373 -1.63 -10.06 -12.23
CA ARG A 373 -0.87 -11.31 -12.09
C ARG A 373 0.48 -11.21 -12.80
N LEU A 374 1.44 -12.00 -12.34
CA LEU A 374 2.67 -12.25 -13.06
C LEU A 374 2.36 -13.09 -14.29
N ILE A 375 2.77 -12.61 -15.45
CA ILE A 375 2.60 -13.31 -16.73
C ILE A 375 3.92 -13.26 -17.47
N ALA A 376 4.48 -14.44 -17.76
CA ALA A 376 5.81 -14.59 -18.30
C ALA A 376 5.88 -15.59 -19.45
N ALA A 377 6.80 -15.33 -20.39
CA ALA A 377 7.11 -16.22 -21.50
C ALA A 377 8.62 -16.20 -21.82
N VAL A 378 9.14 -17.33 -22.26
CA VAL A 378 10.56 -17.49 -22.66
C VAL A 378 10.73 -17.19 -24.14
N SER A 379 11.84 -16.54 -24.49
CA SER A 379 12.29 -16.35 -25.87
C SER A 379 13.76 -16.73 -26.02
N ARG A 380 14.08 -17.42 -27.10
CA ARG A 380 15.46 -17.74 -27.51
C ARG A 380 15.92 -16.94 -28.74
N GLU A 381 14.97 -16.22 -29.35
CA GLU A 381 15.21 -15.39 -30.51
C GLU A 381 15.80 -14.03 -30.14
N LYS A 382 16.46 -13.35 -31.09
CA LYS A 382 16.82 -11.94 -30.94
C LYS A 382 15.56 -11.09 -30.94
N LEU A 383 15.09 -10.72 -29.73
CA LEU A 383 13.85 -10.00 -29.51
C LEU A 383 14.02 -8.96 -28.42
N TYR A 384 13.64 -7.71 -28.72
CA TYR A 384 13.75 -6.58 -27.82
C TYR A 384 12.41 -6.26 -27.15
N ALA A 385 12.41 -5.45 -26.10
CA ALA A 385 11.17 -5.01 -25.45
C ALA A 385 11.31 -3.60 -24.89
N LEU A 386 10.20 -2.86 -24.89
CA LEU A 386 10.09 -1.60 -24.17
C LEU A 386 9.88 -1.83 -22.66
N ASN A 387 9.92 -0.75 -21.89
CA ASN A 387 9.84 -0.74 -20.42
C ASN A 387 8.47 -1.14 -19.84
N ASN A 388 7.50 -1.45 -20.68
CA ASN A 388 6.26 -2.12 -20.27
C ASN A 388 6.43 -3.63 -20.03
N CYS A 389 7.64 -4.13 -20.24
CA CYS A 389 8.08 -5.50 -19.92
C CYS A 389 9.33 -5.45 -19.04
N HIS A 390 9.45 -6.43 -18.14
CA HIS A 390 10.71 -6.78 -17.51
C HIS A 390 11.36 -7.93 -18.29
N VAL A 391 12.67 -7.97 -18.25
CA VAL A 391 13.47 -9.00 -18.92
C VAL A 391 14.34 -9.70 -17.88
N ALA A 392 14.24 -11.02 -17.80
CA ALA A 392 15.12 -11.85 -16.98
C ALA A 392 16.13 -12.59 -17.86
N THR A 393 17.40 -12.51 -17.52
CA THR A 393 18.48 -13.29 -18.14
C THR A 393 19.06 -14.26 -17.12
N PRO A 394 19.49 -15.48 -17.54
CA PRO A 394 20.12 -16.44 -16.65
C PRO A 394 21.40 -15.87 -16.03
N ALA A 395 21.59 -16.08 -14.74
CA ALA A 395 22.82 -15.83 -13.98
C ALA A 395 23.35 -17.12 -13.32
N GLY A 396 22.58 -18.21 -13.38
CA GLY A 396 22.91 -19.51 -12.82
C GLY A 396 22.39 -20.66 -13.68
N LYS A 397 22.34 -21.86 -13.11
CA LYS A 397 21.92 -23.11 -13.82
C LYS A 397 20.41 -23.41 -13.70
N PHE A 398 19.60 -22.45 -13.34
CA PHE A 398 18.15 -22.64 -13.22
C PHE A 398 17.48 -22.44 -14.58
N PRO A 399 16.63 -23.38 -15.08
CA PRO A 399 16.00 -23.25 -16.39
C PRO A 399 15.04 -22.06 -16.48
N LEU A 400 15.01 -21.38 -17.62
CA LEU A 400 14.06 -20.27 -17.87
C LEU A 400 12.61 -20.76 -17.90
N GLU A 401 12.39 -21.97 -18.43
CA GLU A 401 11.05 -22.59 -18.48
C GLU A 401 10.51 -22.85 -17.07
N THR A 402 11.38 -23.32 -16.17
CA THR A 402 11.02 -23.49 -14.75
C THR A 402 10.68 -22.15 -14.10
N LEU A 403 11.45 -21.09 -14.38
CA LEU A 403 11.10 -19.74 -13.91
C LEU A 403 9.75 -19.27 -14.49
N ALA A 404 9.51 -19.45 -15.80
CA ALA A 404 8.26 -19.08 -16.45
C ALA A 404 7.06 -19.82 -15.82
N ALA A 405 7.21 -21.13 -15.60
CA ALA A 405 6.19 -21.95 -14.95
C ALA A 405 5.86 -21.42 -13.53
N LEU A 406 6.89 -21.20 -12.72
CA LEU A 406 6.71 -20.69 -11.37
C LEU A 406 6.00 -19.31 -11.37
N LEU A 407 6.45 -18.37 -12.22
CA LEU A 407 5.85 -17.02 -12.31
C LEU A 407 4.39 -17.03 -12.80
N ASN A 408 4.04 -17.95 -13.70
CA ASN A 408 2.67 -18.07 -14.21
C ASN A 408 1.72 -18.79 -13.22
N SER A 409 2.25 -19.51 -12.21
CA SER A 409 1.45 -20.27 -11.26
C SER A 409 0.66 -19.39 -10.30
N SER A 410 -0.52 -19.84 -9.87
CA SER A 410 -1.29 -19.20 -8.81
C SER A 410 -0.52 -19.17 -7.48
N VAL A 411 0.35 -20.14 -7.23
CA VAL A 411 1.15 -20.25 -6.00
C VAL A 411 2.13 -19.08 -5.86
N LEU A 412 2.91 -18.77 -6.90
CA LEU A 412 3.84 -17.63 -6.84
C LEU A 412 3.12 -16.29 -7.01
N ASN A 413 2.03 -16.24 -7.74
CA ASN A 413 1.19 -15.04 -7.80
C ASN A 413 0.61 -14.69 -6.42
N PHE A 414 0.12 -15.66 -5.67
CA PHE A 414 -0.32 -15.48 -4.30
C PHE A 414 0.82 -14.94 -3.40
N TYR A 415 2.01 -15.54 -3.48
CA TYR A 415 3.16 -15.07 -2.72
C TYR A 415 3.58 -13.64 -3.09
N TYR A 416 3.62 -13.32 -4.41
CA TYR A 416 3.94 -11.97 -4.88
C TYR A 416 2.94 -10.94 -4.35
N THR A 417 1.64 -11.24 -4.43
CA THR A 417 0.59 -10.38 -3.89
C THR A 417 0.76 -10.13 -2.40
N PHE A 418 1.09 -11.18 -1.64
CA PHE A 418 1.35 -11.06 -0.20
C PHE A 418 2.55 -10.14 0.11
N ILE A 419 3.67 -10.26 -0.61
CA ILE A 419 4.86 -9.45 -0.33
C ILE A 419 4.75 -8.02 -0.90
N SER A 420 3.98 -7.80 -1.95
CA SER A 420 3.77 -6.48 -2.55
C SER A 420 2.77 -5.65 -1.76
N GLY A 421 1.79 -6.28 -1.11
CA GLY A 421 0.64 -5.61 -0.50
C GLY A 421 -0.24 -4.86 -1.50
N GLU A 422 -0.06 -5.10 -2.80
CA GLU A 422 -0.84 -4.45 -3.87
C GLU A 422 -2.05 -5.30 -4.24
N ASN A 423 -3.01 -5.32 -3.36
CA ASN A 423 -4.23 -6.11 -3.49
C ASN A 423 -5.26 -5.38 -4.36
N ASN A 424 -5.93 -6.09 -5.27
CA ASN A 424 -7.05 -5.58 -6.09
C ASN A 424 -6.73 -4.35 -6.98
N LYS A 425 -5.48 -4.09 -7.32
CA LYS A 425 -5.10 -3.05 -8.29
C LYS A 425 -5.04 -3.64 -9.70
N ASN A 426 -5.97 -3.28 -10.56
CA ASN A 426 -6.01 -3.75 -11.95
C ASN A 426 -4.77 -3.42 -12.78
N PHE A 427 -3.93 -2.49 -12.34
CA PHE A 427 -2.71 -2.04 -13.02
C PHE A 427 -1.54 -1.87 -12.04
N ALA A 428 -1.37 -2.83 -11.13
CA ALA A 428 -0.21 -2.84 -10.25
C ALA A 428 1.08 -2.90 -11.08
N GLN A 429 2.03 -2.04 -10.78
CA GLN A 429 3.35 -2.08 -11.39
C GLN A 429 4.19 -3.13 -10.66
N ILE A 430 4.63 -4.16 -11.39
CA ILE A 430 5.46 -5.22 -10.84
C ILE A 430 6.85 -4.65 -10.50
N ASP A 431 7.26 -4.84 -9.24
CA ASP A 431 8.54 -4.33 -8.70
C ASP A 431 9.64 -5.41 -8.82
N ILE A 432 10.74 -5.09 -9.50
CA ILE A 432 11.89 -5.99 -9.68
C ILE A 432 12.49 -6.42 -8.33
N ASP A 433 12.52 -5.52 -7.33
CA ASP A 433 13.07 -5.87 -6.02
C ASP A 433 12.20 -6.93 -5.31
N LEU A 434 10.90 -6.96 -5.59
CA LEU A 434 10.00 -8.01 -5.09
C LEU A 434 10.13 -9.30 -5.91
N LEU A 435 10.25 -9.19 -7.24
CA LEU A 435 10.54 -10.36 -8.08
C LEU A 435 11.81 -11.09 -7.61
N ASN A 436 12.84 -10.33 -7.28
CA ASN A 436 14.11 -10.86 -6.79
C ASN A 436 13.98 -11.65 -5.47
N GLN A 437 12.94 -11.42 -4.69
CA GLN A 437 12.67 -12.10 -3.42
C GLN A 437 11.76 -13.34 -3.56
N LEU A 438 11.24 -13.62 -4.76
CA LEU A 438 10.38 -14.77 -4.97
C LEU A 438 11.15 -16.08 -4.70
N PRO A 439 10.52 -17.02 -3.97
CA PRO A 439 11.14 -18.30 -3.66
C PRO A 439 11.30 -19.14 -4.91
N LEU A 440 12.48 -19.70 -5.11
CA LEU A 440 12.76 -20.64 -6.17
C LEU A 440 13.00 -22.05 -5.64
N LYS A 441 12.30 -23.01 -6.24
CA LYS A 441 12.48 -24.44 -5.99
C LYS A 441 12.39 -25.20 -7.30
N ARG A 442 13.17 -26.27 -7.43
CA ARG A 442 13.17 -27.14 -8.61
C ARG A 442 13.42 -28.58 -8.22
N THR A 443 12.94 -29.48 -9.05
CA THR A 443 13.34 -30.89 -9.12
C THR A 443 13.52 -31.27 -10.58
N PRO A 444 14.31 -32.29 -10.90
CA PRO A 444 14.44 -32.76 -12.30
C PRO A 444 13.10 -33.14 -12.94
N GLU A 445 12.14 -33.60 -12.14
CA GLU A 445 10.79 -33.91 -12.58
C GLU A 445 10.01 -32.64 -12.94
N PHE A 446 10.04 -31.62 -12.05
CA PHE A 446 9.36 -30.35 -12.29
C PHE A 446 9.97 -29.62 -13.51
N ASP A 447 11.30 -29.67 -13.70
CA ASP A 447 11.95 -29.05 -14.85
C ASP A 447 11.50 -29.69 -16.18
N ARG A 448 11.35 -31.03 -16.23
CA ARG A 448 10.79 -31.74 -17.40
C ARG A 448 9.35 -31.37 -17.67
N PHE A 449 8.53 -31.27 -16.63
CA PHE A 449 7.15 -30.82 -16.72
C PHE A 449 7.08 -29.37 -17.24
N ALA A 450 7.81 -28.44 -16.63
CA ALA A 450 7.82 -27.01 -16.97
C ALA A 450 8.23 -26.74 -18.41
N ALA A 451 9.13 -27.57 -18.98
CA ALA A 451 9.59 -27.42 -20.36
C ALA A 451 8.48 -27.60 -21.41
N ASN A 452 7.39 -28.30 -21.08
CA ASN A 452 6.28 -28.61 -21.99
C ASN A 452 4.91 -28.15 -21.47
N CYS A 453 4.87 -27.48 -20.33
CA CYS A 453 3.63 -27.06 -19.69
C CYS A 453 2.96 -25.91 -20.45
N THR A 454 1.67 -26.07 -20.73
CA THR A 454 0.80 -25.02 -21.29
C THR A 454 -0.51 -24.85 -20.49
N ASP A 455 -0.85 -25.83 -19.65
CA ASP A 455 -2.06 -25.83 -18.81
C ASP A 455 -1.76 -25.23 -17.44
N LEU A 456 -2.48 -24.15 -17.10
CA LEU A 456 -2.32 -23.45 -15.83
C LEU A 456 -2.90 -24.21 -14.63
N GLU A 457 -3.92 -25.05 -14.84
CA GLU A 457 -4.50 -25.84 -13.75
C GLU A 457 -3.57 -26.99 -13.35
N GLU A 458 -3.02 -27.67 -14.32
CA GLU A 458 -2.03 -28.71 -14.11
C GLU A 458 -0.76 -28.13 -13.49
N LEU A 459 -0.32 -26.94 -13.97
CA LEU A 459 0.79 -26.20 -13.39
C LEU A 459 0.63 -25.93 -11.91
N ASP A 460 -0.56 -25.45 -11.50
CA ASP A 460 -0.84 -25.12 -10.10
C ASP A 460 -0.72 -26.36 -9.20
N ILE A 461 -1.17 -27.55 -9.68
CA ILE A 461 -1.03 -28.81 -8.94
C ILE A 461 0.45 -29.19 -8.79
N HIS A 462 1.23 -29.10 -9.87
CA HIS A 462 2.65 -29.40 -9.82
C HIS A 462 3.45 -28.41 -8.95
N CYS A 463 3.13 -27.11 -9.02
CA CYS A 463 3.72 -26.10 -8.15
C CYS A 463 3.36 -26.33 -6.68
N ALA A 464 2.09 -26.64 -6.37
CA ALA A 464 1.68 -26.95 -5.01
C ALA A 464 2.47 -28.11 -4.41
N ARG A 465 2.59 -29.22 -5.15
CA ARG A 465 3.42 -30.40 -4.76
C ARG A 465 4.88 -30.01 -4.56
N LEU A 466 5.46 -29.21 -5.48
CA LEU A 466 6.83 -28.75 -5.39
C LEU A 466 7.12 -28.02 -4.08
N PHE A 467 6.20 -27.16 -3.62
CA PHE A 467 6.34 -26.41 -2.38
C PHE A 467 5.78 -27.13 -1.13
N GLY A 468 5.24 -28.34 -1.28
CA GLY A 468 4.66 -29.13 -0.19
C GLY A 468 3.36 -28.56 0.34
N LEU A 469 2.56 -27.95 -0.55
CA LEU A 469 1.20 -27.52 -0.26
C LEU A 469 0.22 -28.69 -0.42
N THR A 470 -0.82 -28.71 0.41
CA THR A 470 -1.90 -29.68 0.28
C THR A 470 -2.92 -29.22 -0.78
N PRO A 471 -3.79 -30.16 -1.29
CA PRO A 471 -4.87 -29.77 -2.20
C PRO A 471 -5.79 -28.69 -1.63
N GLU A 472 -6.08 -28.75 -0.32
CA GLU A 472 -6.93 -27.77 0.40
C GLU A 472 -6.24 -26.39 0.45
N GLU A 473 -4.91 -26.36 0.64
CA GLU A 473 -4.13 -25.12 0.61
C GLU A 473 -4.09 -24.51 -0.79
N LEU A 474 -4.00 -25.32 -1.84
CA LEU A 474 -4.08 -24.86 -3.22
C LEU A 474 -5.49 -24.32 -3.54
N ASP A 475 -6.53 -25.02 -3.13
CA ASP A 475 -7.93 -24.58 -3.29
C ASP A 475 -8.16 -23.26 -2.54
N TRP A 476 -7.58 -23.12 -1.34
CA TRP A 476 -7.64 -21.87 -0.58
C TRP A 476 -6.94 -20.72 -1.33
N ILE A 477 -5.74 -20.94 -1.92
CA ILE A 477 -5.04 -19.93 -2.77
C ILE A 477 -5.93 -19.49 -3.93
N LYS A 478 -6.57 -20.44 -4.64
CA LYS A 478 -7.42 -20.17 -5.81
C LYS A 478 -8.70 -19.41 -5.45
N LYS A 479 -9.28 -19.68 -4.28
CA LYS A 479 -10.48 -19.02 -3.77
C LYS A 479 -10.21 -17.73 -3.01
N SER A 480 -8.99 -17.56 -2.53
CA SER A 480 -8.59 -16.30 -1.90
C SER A 480 -8.77 -15.19 -2.92
N PRO A 481 -9.58 -14.16 -2.63
CA PRO A 481 -9.58 -13.00 -3.48
C PRO A 481 -8.13 -12.56 -3.58
N VAL A 482 -7.65 -12.33 -4.80
CA VAL A 482 -6.35 -11.67 -5.01
C VAL A 482 -6.46 -10.38 -4.23
N ARG A 483 -5.87 -10.35 -3.05
CA ARG A 483 -5.97 -9.23 -2.09
C ARG A 483 -5.20 -8.05 -2.59
#